data_e14a878391a843ace39cb1dfe072d4e8
#
_entry.id   e14a878391a843ace39cb1dfe072d4e8
#
_cell.length_a   1.000
_cell.length_b   1.000
_cell.length_c   1.000
_cell.angle_alpha   90.00
_cell.angle_beta   90.00
_cell.angle_gamma   90.00
#
_symmetry.space_group_name_H-M   'P 1'
#
loop_
_entity.id
_entity.type
_entity.pdbx_description
1 polymer ?
#
loop_
_entity_poly.entity_id
_entity_poly.type
_entity_poly.pdbx_seq_one_letter_code
_entity_poly.pdbx_strand_id
1 'polypeptide(L)'
;MRLPKKIYDAMIAHAKAGFPNEACGILAGDLREGKNDVFYPMKNLDDSSISYFMDPKEQLQVFKKIREAGFEMTGIFHSHVASASSPSQKDVRLAFYPEVSYLIVSLSDMKKPDLKSYKIQNEKVTEEKIEIV
;
A
#
# COMPACT_ATOMS: atom_id res chain seq x y z
N MET A 1 5.51 -9.18 8.39
CA MET A 1 5.09 -9.52 7.02
C MET A 1 6.31 -9.64 6.12
N ARG A 2 6.27 -10.52 5.14
CA ARG A 2 7.39 -10.74 4.23
C ARG A 2 7.13 -10.07 2.89
N LEU A 3 8.09 -9.27 2.43
CA LEU A 3 7.98 -8.49 1.21
C LEU A 3 9.17 -8.79 0.30
N PRO A 4 8.96 -9.46 -0.84
CA PRO A 4 10.06 -9.70 -1.78
C PRO A 4 10.69 -8.39 -2.25
N LYS A 5 12.02 -8.40 -2.37
CA LYS A 5 12.78 -7.21 -2.78
C LYS A 5 12.28 -6.63 -4.10
N LYS A 6 11.94 -7.47 -5.05
CA LYS A 6 11.44 -7.03 -6.35
C LYS A 6 10.09 -6.31 -6.24
N ILE A 7 9.23 -6.73 -5.32
CA ILE A 7 7.96 -6.04 -5.06
C ILE A 7 8.22 -4.71 -4.36
N TYR A 8 9.09 -4.70 -3.36
CA TYR A 8 9.52 -3.46 -2.70
C TYR A 8 10.03 -2.46 -3.74
N ASP A 9 10.92 -2.89 -4.63
CA ASP A 9 11.49 -2.01 -5.66
C ASP A 9 10.40 -1.46 -6.59
N ALA A 10 9.43 -2.30 -6.97
CA ALA A 10 8.31 -1.87 -7.81
C ALA A 10 7.41 -0.83 -7.11
N MET A 11 7.16 -1.01 -5.81
CA MET A 11 6.39 -0.07 -5.01
C MET A 11 7.10 1.29 -4.93
N ILE A 12 8.39 1.28 -4.65
CA ILE A 12 9.18 2.51 -4.57
C ILE A 12 9.23 3.22 -5.93
N ALA A 13 9.42 2.47 -7.01
CA ALA A 13 9.42 3.04 -8.36
C ALA A 13 8.07 3.68 -8.70
N HIS A 14 6.97 3.02 -8.35
CA HIS A 14 5.62 3.54 -8.57
C HIS A 14 5.37 4.82 -7.76
N ALA A 15 5.82 4.84 -6.50
CA ALA A 15 5.70 6.01 -5.64
C ALA A 15 6.46 7.21 -6.21
N LYS A 16 7.70 6.99 -6.67
CA LYS A 16 8.53 8.06 -7.25
C LYS A 16 7.96 8.55 -8.59
N ALA A 17 7.41 7.64 -9.40
CA ALA A 17 6.80 8.01 -10.69
C ALA A 17 5.56 8.88 -10.50
N GLY A 18 4.82 8.69 -9.39
CA GLY A 18 3.62 9.49 -9.09
C GLY A 18 3.92 10.86 -8.50
N PHE A 19 5.12 11.05 -7.94
CA PHE A 19 5.48 12.32 -7.31
C PHE A 19 5.28 13.50 -8.28
N PRO A 20 4.69 14.65 -7.88
CA PRO A 20 4.41 15.09 -6.49
C PRO A 20 3.03 14.67 -5.95
N ASN A 21 2.33 13.76 -6.60
CA ASN A 21 1.05 13.25 -6.12
C ASN A 21 1.26 11.97 -5.32
N GLU A 22 0.30 11.65 -4.44
CA GLU A 22 0.29 10.36 -3.76
C GLU A 22 0.07 9.24 -4.78
N ALA A 23 0.86 8.18 -4.67
CA ALA A 23 0.67 6.95 -5.43
C ALA A 23 -0.03 5.93 -4.57
N CYS A 24 -0.71 4.98 -5.19
CA CYS A 24 -1.42 3.93 -4.48
C CYS A 24 -1.36 2.60 -5.24
N GLY A 25 -1.66 1.52 -4.54
CA GLY A 25 -1.66 0.19 -5.12
C GLY A 25 -2.18 -0.86 -4.16
N ILE A 26 -2.29 -2.08 -4.67
CA ILE A 26 -2.80 -3.24 -3.92
C ILE A 26 -1.76 -4.34 -3.97
N LEU A 27 -1.57 -5.00 -2.82
CA LEU A 27 -0.73 -6.17 -2.70
C LEU A 27 -1.60 -7.41 -2.54
N ALA A 28 -1.16 -8.51 -3.11
CA ALA A 28 -1.84 -9.79 -3.00
C ALA A 28 -0.85 -10.91 -2.76
N GLY A 29 -1.32 -12.00 -2.15
CA GLY A 29 -0.52 -13.15 -1.84
C GLY A 29 -1.26 -14.07 -0.90
N ASP A 30 -0.54 -14.62 0.07
CA ASP A 30 -1.11 -15.48 1.11
C ASP A 30 -1.21 -14.68 2.41
N LEU A 31 -2.42 -14.30 2.77
CA LEU A 31 -2.68 -13.47 3.95
C LEU A 31 -2.30 -14.19 5.24
N ARG A 32 -2.60 -15.50 5.33
CA ARG A 32 -2.28 -16.32 6.51
C ARG A 32 -0.78 -16.42 6.74
N GLU A 33 -0.02 -16.62 5.67
CA GLU A 33 1.44 -16.78 5.73
C GLU A 33 2.18 -15.44 5.77
N GLY A 34 1.48 -14.33 5.62
CA GLY A 34 2.08 -13.01 5.55
C GLY A 34 2.95 -12.81 4.31
N LYS A 35 2.63 -13.53 3.23
CA LYS A 35 3.38 -13.47 1.98
C LYS A 35 2.73 -12.51 1.00
N ASN A 36 3.55 -11.69 0.36
CA ASN A 36 3.14 -10.77 -0.70
C ASN A 36 3.80 -11.22 -2.00
N ASP A 37 3.00 -11.66 -2.95
CA ASP A 37 3.47 -12.26 -4.19
C ASP A 37 3.32 -11.35 -5.40
N VAL A 38 2.37 -10.42 -5.37
CA VAL A 38 2.04 -9.54 -6.50
C VAL A 38 1.75 -8.13 -6.00
N PHE A 39 2.23 -7.15 -6.73
CA PHE A 39 1.87 -5.74 -6.54
C PHE A 39 1.11 -5.25 -7.77
N TYR A 40 -0.07 -4.67 -7.54
CA TYR A 40 -0.90 -4.03 -8.56
C TYR A 40 -0.83 -2.52 -8.37
N PRO A 41 -0.03 -1.79 -9.19
CA PRO A 41 -0.05 -0.33 -9.14
C PRO A 41 -1.41 0.16 -9.61
N MET A 42 -1.96 1.15 -8.89
CA MET A 42 -3.27 1.70 -9.17
C MET A 42 -3.15 3.19 -9.48
N LYS A 43 -4.12 3.70 -10.23
CA LYS A 43 -4.20 5.13 -10.49
C LYS A 43 -4.82 5.85 -9.28
N ASN A 44 -4.26 6.99 -8.92
CA ASN A 44 -4.86 7.89 -7.94
C ASN A 44 -5.82 8.84 -8.66
N LEU A 45 -7.13 8.63 -8.53
CA LEU A 45 -8.14 9.48 -9.18
C LEU A 45 -8.19 10.88 -8.59
N ASP A 46 -7.77 11.06 -7.33
CA ASP A 46 -7.73 12.38 -6.71
C ASP A 46 -6.66 13.27 -7.32
N ASP A 47 -5.64 12.67 -7.93
CA ASP A 47 -4.52 13.38 -8.54
C ASP A 47 -3.98 14.45 -7.57
N SER A 48 -3.76 14.06 -6.32
CA SER A 48 -3.51 14.94 -5.18
C SER A 48 -2.22 14.57 -4.47
N SER A 49 -1.56 15.59 -3.89
CA SER A 49 -0.37 15.41 -3.06
C SER A 49 -0.69 15.05 -1.61
N ILE A 50 -1.97 15.06 -1.22
CA ILE A 50 -2.38 14.85 0.18
C ILE A 50 -3.47 13.79 0.35
N SER A 51 -3.95 13.19 -0.74
CA SER A 51 -4.98 12.16 -0.69
C SER A 51 -4.89 11.25 -1.90
N TYR A 52 -5.51 10.08 -1.77
CA TYR A 52 -5.65 9.17 -2.90
C TYR A 52 -7.04 8.54 -2.89
N PHE A 53 -7.49 8.17 -4.08
CA PHE A 53 -8.73 7.45 -4.28
C PHE A 53 -8.56 6.50 -5.46
N MET A 54 -8.68 5.20 -5.20
CA MET A 54 -8.59 4.18 -6.25
C MET A 54 -9.89 4.11 -7.04
N ASP A 55 -9.80 3.99 -8.37
CA ASP A 55 -10.98 3.81 -9.21
C ASP A 55 -11.71 2.52 -8.84
N PRO A 56 -13.01 2.58 -8.47
CA PRO A 56 -13.77 1.38 -8.12
C PRO A 56 -13.81 0.34 -9.25
N LYS A 57 -13.83 0.75 -10.50
CA LYS A 57 -13.81 -0.17 -11.64
C LYS A 57 -12.47 -0.89 -11.74
N GLU A 58 -11.38 -0.17 -11.56
CA GLU A 58 -10.04 -0.75 -11.55
C GLU A 58 -9.87 -1.70 -10.36
N GLN A 59 -10.40 -1.32 -9.18
CA GLN A 59 -10.39 -2.19 -8.01
C GLN A 59 -11.09 -3.52 -8.28
N LEU A 60 -12.26 -3.49 -8.91
CA LEU A 60 -12.99 -4.72 -9.23
C LEU A 60 -12.19 -5.61 -10.18
N GLN A 61 -11.52 -5.03 -11.16
CA GLN A 61 -10.67 -5.78 -12.09
C GLN A 61 -9.50 -6.43 -11.37
N VAL A 62 -8.87 -5.70 -10.45
CA VAL A 62 -7.75 -6.20 -9.65
C VAL A 62 -8.22 -7.31 -8.71
N PHE A 63 -9.35 -7.13 -8.02
CA PHE A 63 -9.90 -8.17 -7.15
C PHE A 63 -10.19 -9.45 -7.91
N LYS A 64 -10.69 -9.34 -9.13
CA LYS A 64 -10.91 -10.49 -10.00
C LYS A 64 -9.61 -11.21 -10.35
N LYS A 65 -8.56 -10.45 -10.71
CA LYS A 65 -7.24 -11.01 -11.01
C LYS A 65 -6.64 -11.72 -9.80
N ILE A 66 -6.78 -11.14 -8.61
CA ILE A 66 -6.31 -11.73 -7.36
C ILE A 66 -6.98 -13.08 -7.13
N ARG A 67 -8.29 -13.13 -7.26
CA ARG A 67 -9.06 -14.36 -7.06
C ARG A 67 -8.69 -15.43 -8.10
N GLU A 68 -8.56 -15.04 -9.37
CA GLU A 68 -8.19 -15.97 -10.45
C GLU A 68 -6.79 -16.54 -10.25
N ALA A 69 -5.88 -15.77 -9.63
CA ALA A 69 -4.54 -16.23 -9.31
C ALA A 69 -4.47 -17.13 -8.07
N GLY A 70 -5.59 -17.31 -7.37
CA GLY A 70 -5.63 -18.09 -6.14
C GLY A 70 -5.05 -17.36 -4.93
N PHE A 71 -4.94 -16.04 -5.01
CA PHE A 71 -4.41 -15.21 -3.93
C PHE A 71 -5.52 -14.48 -3.19
N GLU A 72 -5.13 -13.79 -2.11
CA GLU A 72 -5.97 -12.88 -1.35
C GLU A 72 -5.32 -11.49 -1.38
N MET A 73 -6.12 -10.43 -1.19
CA MET A 73 -5.57 -9.11 -0.95
C MET A 73 -4.84 -9.13 0.39
N THR A 74 -3.57 -8.75 0.38
CA THR A 74 -2.73 -8.78 1.58
C THR A 74 -2.37 -7.38 2.07
N GLY A 75 -2.43 -6.39 1.19
CA GLY A 75 -2.07 -5.04 1.58
C GLY A 75 -2.63 -3.97 0.68
N ILE A 76 -2.73 -2.77 1.25
CA ILE A 76 -3.07 -1.53 0.54
C ILE A 76 -1.90 -0.58 0.74
N PHE A 77 -1.40 -0.03 -0.34
CA PHE A 77 -0.21 0.79 -0.36
C PHE A 77 -0.53 2.20 -0.83
N HIS A 78 0.07 3.19 -0.17
CA HIS A 78 0.13 4.55 -0.71
C HIS A 78 1.41 5.26 -0.27
N SER A 79 1.71 6.39 -0.95
CA SER A 79 2.86 7.20 -0.62
C SER A 79 2.43 8.51 0.06
N HIS A 80 3.25 8.98 1.00
CA HIS A 80 3.20 10.34 1.53
C HIS A 80 4.35 11.13 0.89
N VAL A 81 4.03 12.23 0.23
CA VAL A 81 5.06 12.97 -0.54
C VAL A 81 5.91 13.89 0.32
N ALA A 82 5.37 14.40 1.43
CA ALA A 82 6.07 15.36 2.29
C ALA A 82 6.01 15.03 3.79
N SER A 83 5.18 14.06 4.19
CA SER A 83 5.02 13.68 5.59
C SER A 83 5.67 12.33 5.88
N ALA A 84 5.77 11.98 7.17
CA ALA A 84 6.32 10.70 7.60
C ALA A 84 5.45 9.53 7.16
N SER A 85 6.00 8.32 7.18
CA SER A 85 5.31 7.08 6.78
C SER A 85 4.41 6.53 7.89
N SER A 86 3.62 7.39 8.51
CA SER A 86 2.62 7.00 9.51
C SER A 86 1.22 7.37 9.03
N PRO A 87 0.18 6.60 9.40
CA PRO A 87 -1.19 6.86 8.95
C PRO A 87 -1.68 8.24 9.41
N SER A 88 -2.27 9.00 8.47
CA SER A 88 -2.99 10.22 8.81
C SER A 88 -4.33 9.88 9.45
N GLN A 89 -5.02 10.87 10.03
CA GLN A 89 -6.38 10.65 10.55
C GLN A 89 -7.32 10.15 9.44
N LYS A 90 -7.17 10.68 8.23
CA LYS A 90 -7.96 10.25 7.09
C LYS A 90 -7.64 8.79 6.71
N ASP A 91 -6.36 8.42 6.72
CA ASP A 91 -5.94 7.04 6.45
C ASP A 91 -6.59 6.06 7.42
N VAL A 92 -6.62 6.43 8.70
CA VAL A 92 -7.23 5.60 9.75
C VAL A 92 -8.74 5.46 9.54
N ARG A 93 -9.44 6.58 9.24
CA ARG A 93 -10.87 6.56 9.01
C ARG A 93 -11.27 5.71 7.80
N LEU A 94 -10.41 5.65 6.77
CA LEU A 94 -10.68 4.93 5.53
C LEU A 94 -10.09 3.52 5.50
N ALA A 95 -9.57 3.04 6.62
CA ALA A 95 -9.02 1.69 6.74
C ALA A 95 -10.13 0.69 7.02
N PHE A 96 -10.79 0.22 5.95
CA PHE A 96 -11.96 -0.66 6.07
C PHE A 96 -11.64 -2.16 6.12
N TYR A 97 -10.36 -2.54 5.98
CA TYR A 97 -9.95 -3.94 5.90
C TYR A 97 -9.03 -4.27 7.08
N PRO A 98 -9.58 -4.74 8.22
CA PRO A 98 -8.77 -4.96 9.42
C PRO A 98 -7.73 -6.07 9.28
N GLU A 99 -7.93 -7.00 8.35
CA GLU A 99 -7.05 -8.15 8.17
C GLU A 99 -5.83 -7.88 7.28
N VAL A 100 -5.86 -6.83 6.44
CA VAL A 100 -4.75 -6.53 5.53
C VAL A 100 -3.74 -5.59 6.16
N SER A 101 -2.58 -5.50 5.55
CA SER A 101 -1.55 -4.54 5.93
C SER A 101 -1.75 -3.22 5.19
N TYR A 102 -1.54 -2.11 5.89
CA TYR A 102 -1.53 -0.78 5.28
C TYR A 102 -0.08 -0.31 5.22
N LEU A 103 0.45 -0.24 3.99
CA LEU A 103 1.85 0.12 3.76
C LEU A 103 1.93 1.54 3.27
N ILE A 104 2.79 2.33 3.91
CA ILE A 104 2.97 3.73 3.60
C ILE A 104 4.45 3.99 3.37
N VAL A 105 4.80 4.57 2.22
CA VAL A 105 6.16 5.02 1.98
C VAL A 105 6.21 6.54 2.04
N SER A 106 7.16 7.05 2.82
CA SER A 106 7.45 8.48 2.84
C SER A 106 8.51 8.80 1.80
N LEU A 107 8.23 9.80 0.96
CA LEU A 107 9.18 10.37 0.00
C LEU A 107 9.69 11.73 0.46
N SER A 108 9.57 12.06 1.75
CA SER A 108 10.11 13.31 2.29
C SER A 108 11.62 13.43 2.07
N ASP A 109 12.32 12.29 2.08
CA ASP A 109 13.70 12.19 1.59
C ASP A 109 13.70 11.21 0.40
N MET A 110 13.78 11.75 -0.82
CA MET A 110 13.75 10.95 -2.04
C MET A 110 14.90 9.96 -2.16
N LYS A 111 16.02 10.24 -1.50
CA LYS A 111 17.20 9.36 -1.51
C LYS A 111 17.05 8.19 -0.56
N LYS A 112 16.20 8.33 0.46
CA LYS A 112 15.96 7.32 1.48
C LYS A 112 14.46 7.15 1.71
N PRO A 113 13.71 6.57 0.76
CA PRO A 113 12.29 6.28 0.99
C PRO A 113 12.12 5.41 2.23
N ASP A 114 11.16 5.76 3.07
CA ASP A 114 10.91 5.06 4.33
C ASP A 114 9.57 4.33 4.24
N LEU A 115 9.60 3.01 4.14
CA LEU A 115 8.40 2.17 4.06
C LEU A 115 8.08 1.57 5.41
N LYS A 116 6.85 1.75 5.86
CA LYS A 116 6.33 1.13 7.09
C LYS A 116 5.01 0.45 6.81
N SER A 117 4.68 -0.53 7.63
CA SER A 117 3.45 -1.29 7.52
C SER A 117 2.69 -1.27 8.83
N TYR A 118 1.36 -1.22 8.73
CA TYR A 118 0.47 -1.10 9.89
C TYR A 118 -0.72 -2.03 9.76
N LYS A 119 -1.20 -2.53 10.90
CA LYS A 119 -2.55 -3.09 11.04
C LYS A 119 -3.42 -2.00 11.64
N ILE A 120 -4.59 -1.79 11.06
CA ILE A 120 -5.53 -0.77 11.52
C ILE A 120 -6.88 -1.44 11.76
N GLN A 121 -7.28 -1.55 13.03
CA GLN A 121 -8.52 -2.20 13.44
C GLN A 121 -9.27 -1.30 14.42
N ASN A 122 -10.52 -0.96 14.12
CA ASN A 122 -11.33 -0.09 14.96
C ASN A 122 -10.59 1.21 15.34
N GLU A 123 -9.96 1.84 14.35
CA GLU A 123 -9.16 3.05 14.50
C GLU A 123 -7.92 2.90 15.39
N LYS A 124 -7.60 1.66 15.79
CA LYS A 124 -6.39 1.35 16.52
C LYS A 124 -5.28 0.99 15.52
N VAL A 125 -4.18 1.73 15.57
CA VAL A 125 -3.03 1.57 14.67
C VAL A 125 -1.93 0.80 15.39
N THR A 126 -1.44 -0.27 14.76
CA THR A 126 -0.32 -1.06 15.26
C THR A 126 0.70 -1.22 14.14
N GLU A 127 1.92 -0.76 14.37
CA GLU A 127 2.99 -0.96 13.39
C GLU A 127 3.42 -2.43 13.40
N GLU A 128 3.62 -3.01 12.22
CA GLU A 128 4.17 -4.35 12.08
C GLU A 128 5.52 -4.31 11.36
N LYS A 129 6.38 -5.26 11.68
CA LYS A 129 7.71 -5.35 11.09
C LYS A 129 7.61 -5.83 9.63
N ILE A 130 8.41 -5.23 8.75
CA ILE A 130 8.58 -5.65 7.36
C ILE A 130 9.91 -6.39 7.26
N GLU A 131 9.85 -7.61 6.72
CA GLU A 131 11.04 -8.39 6.39
C GLU A 131 11.19 -8.42 4.87
N ILE A 132 12.24 -7.79 4.35
CA ILE A 132 12.54 -7.81 2.92
C ILE A 132 13.27 -9.13 2.61
N VAL A 133 12.75 -9.89 1.66
CA VAL A 133 13.29 -11.23 1.36
C VAL A 133 13.72 -11.43 -0.10
#